data_7b5e2412e7880c2b5dd8aa29361ad954
#
_entry.id   7b5e2412e7880c2b5dd8aa29361ad954
#
_cell.length_a   1.000
_cell.length_b   1.000
_cell.length_c   1.000
_cell.angle_alpha   90.00
_cell.angle_beta   90.00
_cell.angle_gamma   90.00
#
_symmetry.space_group_name_H-M   'P 1'
#
loop_
_entity.id
_entity.type
_entity.pdbx_description
1 polymer ?
#
loop_
_entity_poly.entity_id
_entity_poly.type
_entity_poly.pdbx_seq_one_letter_code
_entity_poly.pdbx_strand_id
1 'polypeptide(L)'
;MTRAYSADHVPPSVIERALAAATRAPSAGFSQGWAFIVLDTPEAVRGFWTAQTDAARPGGEPDRWLAGMMSAPVVIVPCSRRDAYLRRYAEPDKVRAGLVDATSTMADESRWAMPYWHLDTAMAALLILQSVTDDGLGACFFGLVPDRVDAVKQQLGLVDSDDAEAPHPIGAITVGHPATRDDGARGSASRLRRTPWAEVAHRGRWGAGWVSASSTTGTRSTTGAGSVTGGA
;
A
#
# COMPACT_ATOMS: atom_id res chain seq x y z
N MET A 1 -10.03 1.58 7.19
CA MET A 1 -9.56 0.17 7.20
C MET A 1 -10.39 -0.61 8.21
N THR A 2 -10.97 -1.70 7.75
CA THR A 2 -11.82 -2.61 8.52
C THR A 2 -10.95 -3.65 9.23
N ARG A 3 -11.25 -3.97 10.49
CA ARG A 3 -10.46 -4.89 11.32
C ARG A 3 -11.29 -5.94 12.04
N ALA A 4 -12.55 -6.08 11.65
CA ALA A 4 -13.45 -7.15 12.07
C ALA A 4 -14.48 -7.36 10.96
N TYR A 5 -14.77 -8.61 10.66
CA TYR A 5 -15.56 -8.99 9.49
C TYR A 5 -16.66 -9.97 9.92
N SER A 6 -17.77 -9.94 9.19
CA SER A 6 -18.79 -10.97 9.29
C SER A 6 -18.36 -12.23 8.52
N ALA A 7 -19.06 -13.32 8.76
CA ALA A 7 -18.84 -14.56 8.02
C ALA A 7 -19.51 -14.59 6.63
N ASP A 8 -20.07 -13.46 6.20
CA ASP A 8 -20.75 -13.36 4.91
C ASP A 8 -19.78 -13.62 3.77
N HIS A 9 -20.26 -14.33 2.76
CA HIS A 9 -19.48 -14.69 1.59
C HIS A 9 -19.08 -13.47 0.77
N VAL A 10 -17.81 -13.42 0.35
CA VAL A 10 -17.31 -12.44 -0.61
C VAL A 10 -17.44 -13.02 -2.01
N PRO A 11 -18.22 -12.41 -2.91
CA PRO A 11 -18.38 -12.92 -4.27
C PRO A 11 -17.03 -12.91 -5.03
N PRO A 12 -16.67 -13.99 -5.74
CA PRO A 12 -15.41 -14.03 -6.51
C PRO A 12 -15.27 -12.88 -7.49
N SER A 13 -16.37 -12.40 -8.07
CA SER A 13 -16.37 -11.27 -9.00
C SER A 13 -15.89 -9.95 -8.37
N VAL A 14 -16.03 -9.77 -7.05
CA VAL A 14 -15.46 -8.60 -6.33
C VAL A 14 -13.94 -8.70 -6.31
N ILE A 15 -13.43 -9.89 -6.01
CA ILE A 15 -11.97 -10.13 -5.98
C ILE A 15 -11.38 -9.97 -7.39
N GLU A 16 -12.04 -10.51 -8.41
CA GLU A 16 -11.63 -10.36 -9.81
C GLU A 16 -11.56 -8.90 -10.24
N ARG A 17 -12.57 -8.08 -9.91
CA ARG A 17 -12.54 -6.63 -10.18
C ARG A 17 -11.40 -5.93 -9.45
N ALA A 18 -11.18 -6.26 -8.19
CA ALA A 18 -10.11 -5.68 -7.39
C ALA A 18 -8.72 -6.02 -7.96
N LEU A 19 -8.51 -7.26 -8.40
CA LEU A 19 -7.27 -7.68 -9.06
C LEU A 19 -7.11 -7.01 -10.43
N ALA A 20 -8.19 -6.89 -11.20
CA ALA A 20 -8.18 -6.18 -12.48
C ALA A 20 -7.85 -4.69 -12.29
N ALA A 21 -8.35 -4.04 -11.23
CA ALA A 21 -7.98 -2.69 -10.87
C ALA A 21 -6.49 -2.60 -10.49
N ALA A 22 -5.98 -3.53 -9.69
CA ALA A 22 -4.58 -3.59 -9.28
C ALA A 22 -3.62 -3.64 -10.46
N THR A 23 -3.94 -4.39 -11.52
CA THR A 23 -3.12 -4.48 -12.74
C THR A 23 -3.06 -3.17 -13.55
N ARG A 24 -3.84 -2.16 -13.18
CA ARG A 24 -3.79 -0.81 -13.79
C ARG A 24 -2.85 0.14 -13.05
N ALA A 25 -2.22 -0.31 -11.97
CA ALA A 25 -1.23 0.50 -11.29
C ALA A 25 -0.08 0.91 -12.22
N PRO A 26 0.49 2.09 -12.05
CA PRO A 26 1.71 2.45 -12.77
C PRO A 26 2.87 1.59 -12.30
N SER A 27 3.83 1.32 -13.19
CA SER A 27 5.07 0.64 -12.82
C SER A 27 6.26 1.21 -13.57
N ALA A 28 7.39 1.30 -12.90
CA ALA A 28 8.63 1.80 -13.49
C ALA A 28 8.99 0.98 -14.74
N GLY A 29 9.17 1.67 -15.86
CA GLY A 29 9.46 1.04 -17.15
C GLY A 29 8.35 0.15 -17.70
N PHE A 30 7.16 0.18 -17.13
CA PHE A 30 6.05 -0.74 -17.43
C PHE A 30 6.43 -2.20 -17.12
N SER A 31 7.18 -2.41 -16.03
CA SER A 31 7.69 -3.73 -15.62
C SER A 31 6.59 -4.66 -15.11
N GLN A 32 5.52 -4.12 -14.49
CA GLN A 32 4.37 -4.88 -13.98
C GLN A 32 4.79 -6.05 -13.08
N GLY A 33 5.78 -5.80 -12.22
CA GLY A 33 6.42 -6.82 -11.39
C GLY A 33 5.65 -7.08 -10.08
N TRP A 34 4.36 -7.25 -10.15
CA TRP A 34 3.50 -7.68 -9.05
C TRP A 34 2.92 -9.06 -9.31
N ALA A 35 2.60 -9.74 -8.23
CA ALA A 35 1.79 -10.94 -8.21
C ALA A 35 0.85 -10.88 -7.00
N PHE A 36 -0.25 -11.62 -7.04
CA PHE A 36 -1.22 -11.64 -5.95
C PHE A 36 -1.59 -13.08 -5.64
N ILE A 37 -1.44 -13.48 -4.38
CA ILE A 37 -1.94 -14.77 -3.89
C ILE A 37 -3.26 -14.51 -3.19
N VAL A 38 -4.33 -15.15 -3.65
CA VAL A 38 -5.67 -15.04 -3.07
C VAL A 38 -5.94 -16.27 -2.23
N LEU A 39 -6.26 -16.06 -0.98
CA LEU A 39 -6.64 -17.09 -0.01
C LEU A 39 -8.12 -16.87 0.32
N ASP A 40 -8.98 -17.65 -0.28
CA ASP A 40 -10.44 -17.53 -0.23
C ASP A 40 -11.14 -18.77 0.29
N THR A 41 -10.36 -19.75 0.78
CA THR A 41 -10.88 -20.90 1.49
C THR A 41 -10.53 -20.84 2.97
N PRO A 42 -11.38 -21.39 3.86
CA PRO A 42 -11.09 -21.42 5.30
C PRO A 42 -9.75 -22.06 5.64
N GLU A 43 -9.34 -23.08 4.89
CA GLU A 43 -8.06 -23.78 5.07
C GLU A 43 -6.89 -22.87 4.74
N ALA A 44 -6.94 -22.21 3.59
CA ALA A 44 -5.88 -21.31 3.11
C ALA A 44 -5.72 -20.11 4.05
N VAL A 45 -6.82 -19.49 4.46
CA VAL A 45 -6.82 -18.37 5.42
C VAL A 45 -6.25 -18.80 6.77
N ARG A 46 -6.67 -19.96 7.32
CA ARG A 46 -6.10 -20.50 8.56
C ARG A 46 -4.62 -20.79 8.44
N GLY A 47 -4.19 -21.40 7.32
CA GLY A 47 -2.78 -21.69 7.06
C GLY A 47 -1.92 -20.45 7.10
N PHE A 48 -2.36 -19.37 6.44
CA PHE A 48 -1.70 -18.06 6.47
C PHE A 48 -1.54 -17.51 7.89
N TRP A 49 -2.63 -17.46 8.67
CA TRP A 49 -2.57 -16.93 10.04
C TRP A 49 -1.71 -17.78 10.96
N THR A 50 -1.76 -19.10 10.84
CA THR A 50 -0.91 -20.03 11.61
C THR A 50 0.57 -19.85 11.28
N ALA A 51 0.90 -19.55 10.04
CA ALA A 51 2.28 -19.20 9.64
C ALA A 51 2.70 -17.82 10.16
N GLN A 52 1.76 -16.87 10.17
CA GLN A 52 2.00 -15.48 10.57
C GLN A 52 2.23 -15.33 12.09
N THR A 53 1.61 -16.14 12.94
CA THR A 53 1.73 -16.01 14.40
C THR A 53 1.32 -17.27 15.14
N ASP A 54 2.01 -17.57 16.24
CA ASP A 54 1.67 -18.69 17.13
C ASP A 54 0.32 -18.47 17.83
N ALA A 55 -0.08 -17.22 18.07
CA ALA A 55 -1.39 -16.91 18.66
C ALA A 55 -2.58 -17.35 17.80
N ALA A 56 -2.39 -17.58 16.50
CA ALA A 56 -3.40 -18.12 15.59
C ALA A 56 -3.44 -19.65 15.52
N ARG A 57 -2.54 -20.34 16.21
CA ARG A 57 -2.50 -21.82 16.27
C ARG A 57 -3.57 -22.37 17.23
N PRO A 58 -3.95 -23.64 17.08
CA PRO A 58 -4.83 -24.30 18.06
C PRO A 58 -4.28 -24.16 19.49
N GLY A 59 -5.10 -23.62 20.40
CA GLY A 59 -4.70 -23.32 21.78
C GLY A 59 -3.96 -21.99 21.97
N GLY A 60 -3.73 -21.23 20.92
CA GLY A 60 -3.21 -19.86 21.00
C GLY A 60 -4.29 -18.87 21.48
N GLU A 61 -3.85 -17.74 21.99
CA GLU A 61 -4.72 -16.67 22.47
C GLU A 61 -4.54 -15.40 21.60
N PRO A 62 -5.30 -15.25 20.49
CA PRO A 62 -5.25 -14.04 19.70
C PRO A 62 -5.81 -12.86 20.50
N ASP A 63 -5.10 -11.73 20.45
CA ASP A 63 -5.65 -10.50 20.99
C ASP A 63 -6.86 -10.04 20.13
N ARG A 64 -7.57 -9.01 20.63
CA ARG A 64 -8.77 -8.51 19.98
C ARG A 64 -8.55 -8.05 18.54
N TRP A 65 -7.39 -7.45 18.26
CA TRP A 65 -7.07 -7.01 16.90
C TRP A 65 -6.85 -8.20 15.97
N LEU A 66 -6.06 -9.16 16.41
CA LEU A 66 -5.77 -10.36 15.63
C LEU A 66 -7.04 -11.20 15.41
N ALA A 67 -7.84 -11.41 16.46
CA ALA A 67 -9.11 -12.12 16.35
C ALA A 67 -10.04 -11.47 15.31
N GLY A 68 -10.12 -10.13 15.33
CA GLY A 68 -10.88 -9.38 14.34
C GLY A 68 -10.32 -9.52 12.91
N MET A 69 -9.01 -9.47 12.74
CA MET A 69 -8.39 -9.66 11.42
C MET A 69 -8.57 -11.09 10.89
N MET A 70 -8.48 -12.09 11.76
CA MET A 70 -8.69 -13.51 11.45
C MET A 70 -10.13 -13.83 11.04
N SER A 71 -11.11 -12.98 11.38
CA SER A 71 -12.50 -13.18 10.96
C SER A 71 -12.74 -12.87 9.46
N ALA A 72 -11.75 -12.30 8.76
CA ALA A 72 -11.88 -12.02 7.33
C ALA A 72 -11.96 -13.33 6.52
N PRO A 73 -12.97 -13.49 5.64
CA PRO A 73 -13.10 -14.68 4.81
C PRO A 73 -12.07 -14.76 3.68
N VAL A 74 -11.46 -13.64 3.32
CA VAL A 74 -10.46 -13.58 2.23
C VAL A 74 -9.22 -12.82 2.70
N VAL A 75 -8.05 -13.36 2.32
CA VAL A 75 -6.76 -12.67 2.45
C VAL A 75 -6.09 -12.63 1.07
N ILE A 76 -5.66 -11.44 0.65
CA ILE A 76 -4.87 -11.26 -0.57
C ILE A 76 -3.46 -10.86 -0.16
N VAL A 77 -2.46 -11.58 -0.66
CA VAL A 77 -1.04 -11.29 -0.40
C VAL A 77 -0.41 -10.70 -1.65
N PRO A 78 -0.18 -9.37 -1.71
CA PRO A 78 0.56 -8.76 -2.79
C PRO A 78 2.04 -9.10 -2.66
N CYS A 79 2.61 -9.59 -3.75
CA CYS A 79 4.01 -10.00 -3.86
C CYS A 79 4.70 -9.19 -4.96
N SER A 80 5.90 -8.71 -4.68
CA SER A 80 6.75 -8.00 -5.63
C SER A 80 7.73 -8.96 -6.30
N ARG A 81 8.00 -8.71 -7.59
CA ARG A 81 8.94 -9.48 -8.40
C ARG A 81 10.06 -8.57 -8.89
N ARG A 82 11.16 -8.56 -8.17
CA ARG A 82 12.35 -7.76 -8.49
C ARG A 82 12.90 -8.08 -9.89
N ASP A 83 12.99 -9.34 -10.21
CA ASP A 83 13.49 -9.87 -11.48
C ASP A 83 12.78 -9.27 -12.71
N ALA A 84 11.46 -9.02 -12.61
CA ALA A 84 10.70 -8.39 -13.69
C ALA A 84 11.24 -7.01 -14.05
N TYR A 85 11.72 -6.24 -13.06
CA TYR A 85 12.33 -4.93 -13.27
C TYR A 85 13.73 -5.06 -13.85
N LEU A 86 14.56 -5.94 -13.30
CA LEU A 86 15.92 -6.14 -13.77
C LEU A 86 15.91 -6.60 -15.24
N ARG A 87 15.04 -7.56 -15.61
CA ARG A 87 14.87 -8.00 -16.99
C ARG A 87 14.36 -6.87 -17.90
N ARG A 88 13.31 -6.16 -17.49
CA ARG A 88 12.72 -5.07 -18.28
C ARG A 88 13.73 -3.96 -18.61
N TYR A 89 14.58 -3.61 -17.65
CA TYR A 89 15.58 -2.58 -17.84
C TYR A 89 16.85 -3.06 -18.57
N ALA A 90 17.00 -4.36 -18.76
CA ALA A 90 18.03 -4.93 -19.63
C ALA A 90 17.60 -4.95 -21.12
N GLU A 91 16.35 -4.62 -21.45
CA GLU A 91 15.85 -4.64 -22.82
C GLU A 91 16.43 -3.49 -23.69
N PRO A 92 16.59 -3.72 -25.02
CA PRO A 92 17.30 -2.77 -25.90
C PRO A 92 16.67 -1.38 -25.99
N ASP A 93 15.35 -1.23 -25.79
CA ASP A 93 14.68 0.05 -25.81
C ASP A 93 15.07 0.91 -24.60
N LYS A 94 15.35 0.31 -23.44
CA LYS A 94 15.81 1.02 -22.23
C LYS A 94 17.26 1.48 -22.38
N VAL A 95 18.11 0.65 -22.94
CA VAL A 95 19.50 0.99 -23.23
C VAL A 95 19.56 2.14 -24.24
N ARG A 96 18.76 2.11 -25.31
CA ARG A 96 18.70 3.14 -26.35
C ARG A 96 18.16 4.47 -25.86
N ALA A 97 17.30 4.49 -24.86
CA ALA A 97 16.75 5.72 -24.27
C ALA A 97 17.77 6.50 -23.42
N GLY A 98 19.01 6.02 -23.28
CA GLY A 98 20.04 6.66 -22.44
C GLY A 98 19.72 6.61 -20.94
N LEU A 99 18.70 5.86 -20.57
CA LEU A 99 18.32 5.65 -19.16
C LEU A 99 19.31 4.73 -18.46
N VAL A 100 20.08 3.98 -19.24
CA VAL A 100 21.07 3.02 -18.77
C VAL A 100 22.30 3.17 -19.65
N ASP A 101 23.47 3.32 -19.06
CA ASP A 101 24.74 3.24 -19.79
C ASP A 101 24.89 1.80 -20.35
N ALA A 102 25.28 1.70 -21.61
CA ALA A 102 25.46 0.40 -22.29
C ALA A 102 26.47 -0.54 -21.60
N THR A 103 27.33 0.02 -20.74
CA THR A 103 28.30 -0.72 -19.93
C THR A 103 27.80 -1.07 -18.52
N SER A 104 26.64 -0.53 -18.14
CA SER A 104 26.13 -0.57 -16.79
C SER A 104 24.70 -1.07 -16.81
N THR A 105 24.54 -2.35 -16.62
CA THR A 105 23.23 -2.97 -16.62
C THR A 105 22.43 -2.59 -15.36
N MET A 106 21.26 -2.01 -15.52
CA MET A 106 20.26 -1.91 -14.44
C MET A 106 19.76 -3.30 -13.97
N ALA A 107 20.37 -4.37 -14.49
CA ALA A 107 20.30 -5.70 -13.92
C ALA A 107 20.98 -5.77 -12.54
N ASP A 108 21.83 -4.79 -12.20
CA ASP A 108 22.42 -4.66 -10.87
C ASP A 108 21.48 -3.88 -9.93
N GLU A 109 20.99 -4.55 -8.91
CA GLU A 109 20.11 -3.97 -7.88
C GLU A 109 20.73 -2.74 -7.19
N SER A 110 22.04 -2.70 -6.99
CA SER A 110 22.75 -1.61 -6.33
C SER A 110 22.59 -0.26 -7.04
N ARG A 111 22.17 -0.25 -8.28
CA ARG A 111 21.95 0.94 -9.10
C ARG A 111 20.55 1.53 -8.98
N TRP A 112 19.65 0.83 -8.33
CA TRP A 112 18.33 1.34 -8.09
C TRP A 112 18.31 2.19 -6.83
N ALA A 113 18.06 3.49 -6.98
CA ALA A 113 17.98 4.40 -5.84
C ALA A 113 16.85 4.01 -4.87
N MET A 114 15.82 3.33 -5.37
CA MET A 114 14.68 2.84 -4.61
C MET A 114 14.23 1.47 -5.15
N PRO A 115 13.73 0.57 -4.30
CA PRO A 115 13.20 -0.73 -4.70
C PRO A 115 11.81 -0.57 -5.34
N TYR A 116 11.74 -0.09 -6.59
CA TYR A 116 10.48 0.21 -7.27
C TYR A 116 9.54 -0.98 -7.36
N TRP A 117 10.04 -2.21 -7.37
CA TRP A 117 9.21 -3.42 -7.31
C TRP A 117 8.31 -3.47 -6.07
N HIS A 118 8.76 -2.97 -4.92
CA HIS A 118 7.92 -2.86 -3.72
C HIS A 118 6.96 -1.67 -3.80
N LEU A 119 7.43 -0.51 -4.30
CA LEU A 119 6.62 0.70 -4.41
C LEU A 119 5.44 0.50 -5.37
N ASP A 120 5.70 -0.04 -6.55
CA ASP A 120 4.69 -0.26 -7.57
C ASP A 120 3.67 -1.34 -7.12
N THR A 121 4.15 -2.40 -6.45
CA THR A 121 3.27 -3.40 -5.83
C THR A 121 2.41 -2.79 -4.73
N ALA A 122 2.94 -1.84 -3.95
CA ALA A 122 2.15 -1.13 -2.94
C ALA A 122 1.08 -0.21 -3.58
N MET A 123 1.38 0.42 -4.72
CA MET A 123 0.37 1.16 -5.50
C MET A 123 -0.73 0.23 -6.02
N ALA A 124 -0.38 -0.94 -6.52
CA ALA A 124 -1.35 -1.96 -6.92
C ALA A 124 -2.21 -2.46 -5.75
N ALA A 125 -1.60 -2.68 -4.58
CA ALA A 125 -2.31 -3.04 -3.35
C ALA A 125 -3.29 -1.94 -2.90
N LEU A 126 -2.95 -0.66 -3.08
CA LEU A 126 -3.87 0.44 -2.79
C LEU A 126 -5.10 0.41 -3.70
N LEU A 127 -4.95 0.06 -4.98
CA LEU A 127 -6.09 -0.08 -5.90
C LEU A 127 -7.00 -1.24 -5.50
N ILE A 128 -6.47 -2.34 -4.95
CA ILE A 128 -7.30 -3.40 -4.35
C ILE A 128 -8.15 -2.83 -3.21
N LEU A 129 -7.54 -2.10 -2.28
CA LEU A 129 -8.26 -1.50 -1.14
C LEU A 129 -9.38 -0.56 -1.60
N GLN A 130 -9.12 0.26 -2.62
CA GLN A 130 -10.10 1.20 -3.16
C GLN A 130 -11.25 0.47 -3.85
N SER A 131 -10.95 -0.50 -4.72
CA SER A 131 -11.96 -1.28 -5.44
C SER A 131 -12.87 -2.06 -4.50
N VAL A 132 -12.30 -2.75 -3.51
CA VAL A 132 -13.06 -3.49 -2.49
C VAL A 132 -13.97 -2.55 -1.69
N THR A 133 -13.49 -1.34 -1.35
CA THR A 133 -14.29 -0.35 -0.63
C THR A 133 -15.42 0.22 -1.49
N ASP A 134 -15.17 0.42 -2.78
CA ASP A 134 -16.19 0.89 -3.75
C ASP A 134 -17.31 -0.14 -3.94
N ASP A 135 -16.98 -1.42 -3.88
CA ASP A 135 -17.95 -2.53 -3.86
C ASP A 135 -18.69 -2.68 -2.50
N GLY A 136 -18.48 -1.78 -1.53
CA GLY A 136 -19.16 -1.77 -0.23
C GLY A 136 -18.60 -2.75 0.80
N LEU A 137 -17.46 -3.41 0.52
CA LEU A 137 -16.79 -4.28 1.47
C LEU A 137 -15.75 -3.52 2.31
N GLY A 138 -15.26 -4.18 3.35
CA GLY A 138 -14.15 -3.72 4.16
C GLY A 138 -12.83 -4.37 3.77
N ALA A 139 -11.73 -3.62 3.92
CA ALA A 139 -10.40 -4.15 3.75
C ALA A 139 -9.39 -3.52 4.72
N CYS A 140 -8.30 -4.23 4.99
CA CYS A 140 -7.17 -3.73 5.76
C CYS A 140 -5.86 -4.27 5.22
N PHE A 141 -4.95 -3.38 4.80
CA PHE A 141 -3.56 -3.74 4.52
C PHE A 141 -2.75 -3.73 5.82
N PHE A 142 -1.94 -4.76 6.02
CA PHE A 142 -1.07 -4.91 7.20
C PHE A 142 0.26 -5.58 6.83
N GLY A 143 1.29 -5.31 7.64
CA GLY A 143 2.61 -5.93 7.47
C GLY A 143 2.65 -7.37 7.99
N LEU A 144 3.56 -8.16 7.45
CA LEU A 144 3.88 -9.48 7.98
C LEU A 144 4.76 -9.34 9.23
N VAL A 145 4.67 -10.30 10.14
CA VAL A 145 5.57 -10.37 11.30
C VAL A 145 6.98 -10.69 10.79
N PRO A 146 8.00 -9.85 11.07
CA PRO A 146 9.33 -10.00 10.47
C PRO A 146 9.93 -11.40 10.62
N ASP A 147 9.87 -11.97 11.83
CA ASP A 147 10.44 -13.28 12.14
C ASP A 147 9.61 -14.46 11.57
N ARG A 148 8.50 -14.17 10.91
CA ARG A 148 7.58 -15.16 10.33
C ARG A 148 7.49 -15.10 8.81
N VAL A 149 8.20 -14.18 8.17
CA VAL A 149 8.16 -14.01 6.71
C VAL A 149 8.49 -15.32 5.98
N ASP A 150 9.51 -16.06 6.42
CA ASP A 150 9.90 -17.33 5.80
C ASP A 150 8.85 -18.42 6.00
N ALA A 151 8.21 -18.50 7.19
CA ALA A 151 7.11 -19.42 7.42
C ALA A 151 5.89 -19.09 6.53
N VAL A 152 5.61 -17.79 6.33
CA VAL A 152 4.56 -17.35 5.41
C VAL A 152 4.91 -17.70 3.97
N LYS A 153 6.15 -17.48 3.54
CA LYS A 153 6.61 -17.89 2.20
C LYS A 153 6.44 -19.40 1.98
N GLN A 154 6.84 -20.22 2.94
CA GLN A 154 6.62 -21.66 2.90
C GLN A 154 5.15 -22.02 2.72
N GLN A 155 4.28 -21.44 3.56
CA GLN A 155 2.84 -21.68 3.51
C GLN A 155 2.23 -21.29 2.15
N LEU A 156 2.78 -20.27 1.52
CA LEU A 156 2.32 -19.76 0.23
C LEU A 156 2.99 -20.41 -1.00
N GLY A 157 3.90 -21.36 -0.79
CA GLY A 157 4.65 -21.99 -1.89
C GLY A 157 5.63 -21.05 -2.59
N LEU A 158 6.12 -20.03 -1.89
CA LEU A 158 7.10 -19.07 -2.40
C LEU A 158 8.56 -19.45 -2.09
N VAL A 159 8.78 -20.62 -1.54
CA VAL A 159 10.07 -21.24 -1.28
C VAL A 159 10.19 -22.43 -2.22
N ASP A 160 11.35 -22.68 -2.79
CA ASP A 160 11.70 -23.79 -3.68
C ASP A 160 11.63 -23.51 -5.19
N SER A 161 11.61 -22.30 -5.60
CA SER A 161 12.26 -22.07 -6.89
C SER A 161 13.75 -21.83 -6.59
N ASP A 162 14.66 -22.61 -7.17
CA ASP A 162 16.07 -22.23 -7.40
C ASP A 162 16.15 -20.90 -8.18
N ASP A 163 15.01 -20.29 -8.33
CA ASP A 163 14.71 -19.04 -8.95
C ASP A 163 15.00 -17.93 -7.95
N ALA A 164 16.10 -17.20 -8.19
CA ALA A 164 16.32 -15.87 -7.60
C ALA A 164 15.13 -14.91 -7.88
N GLU A 165 14.10 -15.37 -8.54
CA GLU A 165 12.90 -14.72 -9.03
C GLU A 165 11.67 -14.95 -8.15
N ALA A 166 11.78 -15.67 -7.02
CA ALA A 166 10.63 -15.93 -6.16
C ALA A 166 9.98 -14.62 -5.72
N PRO A 167 8.65 -14.45 -5.88
CA PRO A 167 7.95 -13.26 -5.46
C PRO A 167 8.11 -13.01 -3.96
N HIS A 168 8.30 -11.76 -3.58
CA HIS A 168 8.45 -11.35 -2.18
C HIS A 168 7.15 -10.72 -1.66
N PRO A 169 6.51 -11.28 -0.61
CA PRO A 169 5.29 -10.72 -0.05
C PRO A 169 5.60 -9.40 0.67
N ILE A 170 4.91 -8.32 0.30
CA ILE A 170 5.12 -6.98 0.89
C ILE A 170 4.17 -6.68 2.05
N GLY A 171 3.23 -7.55 2.32
CA GLY A 171 2.19 -7.42 3.33
C GLY A 171 1.02 -8.31 2.96
N ALA A 172 -0.13 -8.12 3.63
CA ALA A 172 -1.37 -8.81 3.30
C ALA A 172 -2.58 -7.88 3.42
N ILE A 173 -3.66 -8.21 2.72
CA ILE A 173 -4.93 -7.49 2.72
C ILE A 173 -6.02 -8.44 3.15
N THR A 174 -6.67 -8.15 4.28
CA THR A 174 -7.93 -8.81 4.63
C THR A 174 -9.08 -8.18 3.88
N VAL A 175 -10.03 -8.99 3.40
CA VAL A 175 -11.23 -8.55 2.68
C VAL A 175 -12.45 -9.29 3.21
N GLY A 176 -13.56 -8.57 3.39
CA GLY A 176 -14.83 -9.13 3.84
C GLY A 176 -15.87 -8.06 4.11
N HIS A 177 -17.09 -8.46 4.42
CA HIS A 177 -18.11 -7.54 4.89
C HIS A 177 -17.75 -7.04 6.29
N PRO A 178 -17.80 -5.72 6.56
CA PRO A 178 -17.56 -5.21 7.90
C PRO A 178 -18.53 -5.83 8.91
N ALA A 179 -18.04 -6.29 10.07
CA ALA A 179 -18.93 -6.72 11.13
C ALA A 179 -19.87 -5.59 11.54
N THR A 180 -21.16 -5.90 11.69
CA THR A 180 -22.17 -4.95 12.12
C THR A 180 -21.90 -4.60 13.58
N ARG A 181 -21.27 -3.46 13.77
CA ARG A 181 -21.17 -2.76 15.03
C ARG A 181 -20.56 -3.43 16.23
N ASP A 182 -19.66 -2.71 16.65
CA ASP A 182 -19.30 -2.54 17.98
C ASP A 182 -18.17 -3.30 18.49
N ASP A 183 -17.46 -3.97 17.83
CA ASP A 183 -16.56 -4.62 18.71
C ASP A 183 -15.23 -4.01 18.76
N GLY A 184 -15.22 -2.69 18.60
CA GLY A 184 -14.20 -1.83 19.19
C GLY A 184 -12.76 -2.20 18.87
N ALA A 185 -12.53 -2.85 17.77
CA ALA A 185 -11.21 -2.93 17.19
C ALA A 185 -10.76 -1.58 16.60
N ARG A 186 -11.17 -0.49 17.26
CA ARG A 186 -10.58 0.83 17.07
C ARG A 186 -9.18 0.77 17.64
N GLY A 187 -8.22 0.39 16.81
CA GLY A 187 -6.82 0.39 17.18
C GLY A 187 -6.36 1.76 17.68
N SER A 188 -5.19 1.83 18.30
CA SER A 188 -4.58 3.06 18.79
C SER A 188 -4.60 4.20 17.76
N ALA A 189 -4.53 3.88 16.47
CA ALA A 189 -4.63 4.83 15.36
C ALA A 189 -5.95 5.63 15.32
N SER A 190 -7.07 5.12 15.88
CA SER A 190 -8.33 5.87 15.91
C SER A 190 -8.30 7.07 16.84
N ARG A 191 -7.33 7.13 17.74
CA ARG A 191 -7.11 8.24 18.68
C ARG A 191 -6.15 9.29 18.13
N LEU A 192 -5.49 9.01 17.02
CA LEU A 192 -4.54 9.92 16.39
C LEU A 192 -5.26 10.82 15.39
N ARG A 193 -4.94 12.10 15.43
CA ARG A 193 -5.39 13.07 14.43
C ARG A 193 -4.66 12.82 13.12
N ARG A 194 -5.39 12.87 12.00
CA ARG A 194 -4.73 12.89 10.69
C ARG A 194 -3.94 14.18 10.55
N THR A 195 -2.72 14.08 10.07
CA THR A 195 -1.93 15.25 9.71
C THR A 195 -2.64 15.99 8.57
N PRO A 196 -2.94 17.29 8.74
CA PRO A 196 -3.50 18.07 7.66
C PRO A 196 -2.59 18.10 6.45
N TRP A 197 -3.19 18.08 5.24
CA TRP A 197 -2.41 18.11 4.02
C TRP A 197 -1.48 19.32 3.92
N ALA A 198 -1.88 20.47 4.48
CA ALA A 198 -1.08 21.70 4.47
C ALA A 198 0.22 21.60 5.29
N GLU A 199 0.30 20.66 6.24
CA GLU A 199 1.51 20.41 7.02
C GLU A 199 2.52 19.51 6.28
N VAL A 200 2.06 18.75 5.26
CA VAL A 200 2.87 17.80 4.50
C VAL A 200 3.11 18.22 3.06
N ALA A 201 2.45 19.31 2.61
CA ALA A 201 2.63 19.84 1.26
C ALA A 201 3.58 21.05 1.29
N HIS A 202 4.57 21.03 0.43
CA HIS A 202 5.56 22.10 0.30
C HIS A 202 5.58 22.66 -1.12
N ARG A 203 5.73 23.96 -1.29
CA ARG A 203 5.71 24.62 -2.60
C ARG A 203 7.11 24.89 -3.12
N GLY A 204 7.48 24.18 -4.18
CA GLY A 204 8.75 24.36 -4.87
C GLY A 204 9.97 23.76 -4.18
N ARG A 205 10.05 23.79 -2.85
CA ARG A 205 11.14 23.18 -2.07
C ARG A 205 10.66 22.74 -0.69
N TRP A 206 11.38 21.81 -0.09
CA TRP A 206 11.13 21.38 1.27
C TRP A 206 11.16 22.58 2.23
N GLY A 207 10.24 22.60 3.19
CA GLY A 207 10.14 23.66 4.21
C GLY A 207 9.36 24.91 3.74
N ALA A 208 9.12 25.08 2.45
CA ALA A 208 8.26 26.16 1.94
C ALA A 208 6.79 25.69 2.04
N GLY A 209 6.07 26.15 3.05
CA GLY A 209 4.69 25.75 3.30
C GLY A 209 3.78 26.11 2.11
N TRP A 210 2.72 25.28 1.93
CA TRP A 210 1.70 25.55 0.94
C TRP A 210 0.80 26.71 1.40
N VAL A 211 0.87 27.86 0.71
CA VAL A 211 -0.03 29.01 0.92
C VAL A 211 -1.15 28.95 -0.11
N SER A 212 -2.39 28.86 0.35
CA SER A 212 -3.55 28.89 -0.55
C SER A 212 -3.70 30.28 -1.18
N ALA A 213 -4.03 30.35 -2.47
CA ALA A 213 -4.22 31.61 -3.19
C ALA A 213 -5.33 32.51 -2.59
N SER A 214 -6.20 31.96 -1.74
CA SER A 214 -7.25 32.70 -1.06
C SER A 214 -6.79 33.53 0.15
N SER A 215 -5.54 33.43 0.59
CA SER A 215 -5.00 34.18 1.74
C SER A 215 -4.31 35.50 1.38
N THR A 216 -4.29 35.86 0.09
CA THR A 216 -3.57 37.05 -0.41
C THR A 216 -4.49 38.28 -0.61
N THR A 217 -5.74 38.24 -0.11
CA THR A 217 -6.65 39.37 -0.23
C THR A 217 -6.76 40.10 1.13
N GLY A 218 -6.00 41.15 1.34
CA GLY A 218 -6.28 42.04 2.46
C GLY A 218 -5.10 42.70 3.14
N THR A 219 -4.24 43.39 2.42
CA THR A 219 -3.57 44.56 3.01
C THR A 219 -3.66 45.71 2.01
N ARG A 220 -4.80 46.38 2.00
CA ARG A 220 -4.85 47.75 1.45
C ARG A 220 -4.01 48.61 2.38
N SER A 221 -2.87 49.08 1.91
CA SER A 221 -2.12 50.18 2.48
C SER A 221 -2.98 51.44 2.35
N THR A 222 -3.52 51.93 3.46
CA THR A 222 -4.07 53.26 3.57
C THR A 222 -2.89 54.21 3.75
N THR A 223 -2.32 54.70 2.67
CA THR A 223 -1.50 55.91 2.68
C THR A 223 -2.40 57.09 2.96
N GLY A 224 -2.33 57.58 4.19
CA GLY A 224 -2.97 58.83 4.62
C GLY A 224 -2.34 60.01 3.87
N ALA A 225 -3.17 60.72 3.13
CA ALA A 225 -2.81 62.01 2.57
C ALA A 225 -2.80 63.02 3.72
N GLY A 226 -1.60 63.46 4.11
CA GLY A 226 -1.41 64.57 4.99
C GLY A 226 -1.72 65.89 4.22
N SER A 227 -2.77 66.61 4.62
CA SER A 227 -3.05 67.94 4.18
C SER A 227 -2.04 68.90 4.79
N VAL A 228 -1.29 69.61 3.95
CA VAL A 228 -0.49 70.75 4.36
C VAL A 228 -1.35 72.00 4.09
N THR A 229 -1.85 72.61 5.18
CA THR A 229 -2.39 73.97 5.14
C THR A 229 -1.24 74.94 5.35
N GLY A 230 -0.91 75.71 4.30
CA GLY A 230 -0.07 76.87 4.42
C GLY A 230 -0.84 78.07 4.90
N GLY A 231 -0.29 78.79 5.86
CA GLY A 231 -0.80 80.07 6.30
C GLY A 231 0.23 81.14 6.10
N ALA A 232 -0.24 82.29 5.59
CA ALA A 232 0.27 83.63 5.54
C ALA A 232 1.53 83.89 4.70
#